data_d0795f02163d61ef5379e18be4ebdaa2
#
_entry.id   d0795f02163d61ef5379e18be4ebdaa2
#
_cell.length_a   1.000
_cell.length_b   1.000
_cell.length_c   1.000
_cell.angle_alpha   90.00
_cell.angle_beta   90.00
_cell.angle_gamma   90.00
#
_symmetry.space_group_name_H-M   'P 1'
#
loop_
_entity.id
_entity.type
_entity.pdbx_description
1 polymer ?
#
loop_
_entity_poly.entity_id
_entity_poly.type
_entity_poly.pdbx_seq_one_letter_code
_entity_poly.pdbx_strand_id
1 'polypeptide(L)' 'QSRALLEMTDIRFQQRNYVEAQGFYSRYNQSARQNARSLWLGVQLARIFDQQDEAASYALLLKNIFPASAEYKAYLDSAR' A
#
# COMPACT_ATOMS: atom_id res chain seq x y z
N GLN A 1 13.53 5.54 -9.84
CA GLN A 1 12.90 6.63 -9.11
C GLN A 1 11.77 6.12 -8.23
N SER A 2 11.89 6.34 -6.94
CA SER A 2 10.88 5.80 -6.01
C SER A 2 9.49 6.40 -6.25
N ARG A 3 9.43 7.70 -6.54
CA ARG A 3 8.14 8.34 -6.81
C ARG A 3 7.47 7.73 -8.03
N ALA A 4 8.24 7.50 -9.08
CA ALA A 4 7.71 6.90 -10.30
C ALA A 4 7.23 5.47 -10.03
N LEU A 5 7.94 4.72 -9.20
CA LEU A 5 7.55 3.36 -8.85
C LEU A 5 6.22 3.34 -8.12
N LEU A 6 6.00 4.29 -7.21
CA LEU A 6 4.72 4.36 -6.49
C LEU A 6 3.58 4.76 -7.42
N GLU A 7 3.82 5.69 -8.34
CA GLU A 7 2.83 6.05 -9.34
C GLU A 7 2.48 4.87 -10.25
N MET A 8 3.48 4.12 -10.69
CA MET A 8 3.23 2.94 -11.53
C MET A 8 2.45 1.88 -10.77
N THR A 9 2.76 1.71 -9.48
CA THR A 9 2.00 0.79 -8.61
C THR A 9 0.52 1.18 -8.59
N ASP A 10 0.25 2.46 -8.38
CA ASP A 10 -1.11 2.95 -8.29
C ASP A 10 -1.85 2.79 -9.62
N ILE A 11 -1.21 3.14 -10.72
CA ILE A 11 -1.80 3.01 -12.05
C ILE A 11 -2.18 1.55 -12.33
N ARG A 12 -1.26 0.62 -12.10
CA ARG A 12 -1.54 -0.79 -12.33
C ARG A 12 -2.63 -1.31 -11.39
N PHE A 13 -2.63 -0.82 -10.15
CA PHE A 13 -3.67 -1.17 -9.18
C PHE A 13 -5.04 -0.72 -9.67
N GLN A 14 -5.16 0.52 -10.16
CA GLN A 14 -6.42 1.05 -10.68
C GLN A 14 -6.89 0.28 -11.91
N GLN A 15 -5.97 -0.20 -12.72
CA GLN A 15 -6.26 -1.01 -13.89
C GLN A 15 -6.60 -2.46 -13.53
N ARG A 16 -6.59 -2.80 -12.24
CA ARG A 16 -6.78 -4.17 -11.74
C ARG A 16 -5.69 -5.13 -12.23
N ASN A 17 -4.55 -4.60 -12.61
CA ASN A 17 -3.38 -5.40 -12.98
C ASN A 17 -2.52 -5.59 -11.72
N TYR A 18 -2.98 -6.48 -10.85
CA TYR A 18 -2.44 -6.59 -9.51
C TYR A 18 -1.06 -7.23 -9.47
N VAL A 19 -0.80 -8.16 -10.38
CA VAL A 19 0.53 -8.80 -10.45
C VAL A 19 1.59 -7.76 -10.78
N GLU A 20 1.34 -6.92 -11.78
CA GLU A 20 2.29 -5.86 -12.14
C GLU A 20 2.38 -4.81 -11.04
N ALA A 21 1.25 -4.45 -10.43
CA ALA A 21 1.25 -3.51 -9.32
C ALA A 21 2.14 -4.02 -8.18
N GLN A 22 2.02 -5.30 -7.85
CA GLN A 22 2.84 -5.89 -6.79
C GLN A 22 4.32 -5.86 -7.14
N GLY A 23 4.67 -6.08 -8.41
CA GLY A 23 6.05 -6.00 -8.86
C GLY A 23 6.64 -4.61 -8.68
N PHE A 24 5.92 -3.58 -9.10
CA PHE A 24 6.35 -2.20 -8.89
C PHE A 24 6.43 -1.84 -7.41
N TYR A 25 5.48 -2.32 -6.62
CA TYR A 25 5.47 -2.07 -5.19
C TYR A 25 6.69 -2.68 -4.49
N SER A 26 7.06 -3.90 -4.88
CA SER A 26 8.26 -4.55 -4.33
C SER A 26 9.51 -3.75 -4.63
N ARG A 27 9.61 -3.21 -5.84
CA ARG A 27 10.74 -2.37 -6.22
C ARG A 27 10.75 -1.07 -5.42
N TYR A 28 9.57 -0.49 -5.20
CA TYR A 28 9.44 0.71 -4.37
C TYR A 28 9.97 0.44 -2.96
N ASN A 29 9.58 -0.68 -2.36
CA ASN A 29 9.96 -1.03 -1.00
C ASN A 29 11.47 -1.23 -0.82
N GLN A 30 12.16 -1.59 -1.89
CA GLN A 30 13.62 -1.80 -1.81
C GLN A 30 14.41 -0.51 -1.67
N SER A 31 13.87 0.60 -2.12
CA SER A 31 14.66 1.82 -2.24
C SER A 31 13.97 3.05 -1.66
N ALA A 32 12.77 2.94 -1.12
CA ALA A 32 12.02 4.11 -0.71
C ALA A 32 11.50 3.98 0.71
N ARG A 33 11.28 5.15 1.31
CA ARG A 33 10.67 5.25 2.62
C ARG A 33 9.16 5.16 2.48
N GLN A 34 8.51 4.45 3.40
CA GLN A 34 7.05 4.36 3.39
C GLN A 34 6.42 5.71 3.77
N ASN A 35 5.29 5.99 3.14
CA ASN A 35 4.43 7.12 3.49
C ASN A 35 2.99 6.59 3.62
N ALA A 36 2.04 7.47 3.93
CA ALA A 36 0.66 7.03 4.12
C ALA A 36 0.09 6.36 2.87
N ARG A 37 0.37 6.93 1.71
CA ARG A 37 -0.10 6.39 0.44
C ARG A 37 0.50 5.01 0.16
N SER A 38 1.81 4.86 0.36
CA SER A 38 2.46 3.57 0.08
C SER A 38 2.00 2.51 1.06
N LEU A 39 1.78 2.86 2.32
CA LEU A 39 1.28 1.90 3.30
C LEU A 39 -0.14 1.44 2.95
N TRP A 40 -1.01 2.37 2.54
CA TRP A 40 -2.37 2.00 2.15
C TRP A 40 -2.38 1.12 0.91
N LEU A 41 -1.56 1.43 -0.09
CA LEU A 41 -1.40 0.54 -1.24
C LEU A 41 -0.91 -0.84 -0.82
N GLY A 42 0.03 -0.88 0.13
CA GLY A 42 0.54 -2.14 0.66
C GLY A 42 -0.54 -2.98 1.31
N VAL A 43 -1.41 -2.36 2.12
CA VAL A 43 -2.54 -3.07 2.73
C VAL A 43 -3.44 -3.65 1.65
N GLN A 44 -3.80 -2.83 0.66
CA GLN A 44 -4.73 -3.26 -0.39
C GLN A 44 -4.16 -4.39 -1.23
N LEU A 45 -2.89 -4.29 -1.62
CA LEU A 45 -2.23 -5.36 -2.39
C LEU A 45 -2.11 -6.64 -1.57
N ALA A 46 -1.72 -6.52 -0.31
CA ALA A 46 -1.59 -7.68 0.56
C ALA A 46 -2.93 -8.40 0.72
N ARG A 47 -4.03 -7.66 0.82
CA ARG A 47 -5.37 -8.26 0.87
C ARG A 47 -5.71 -9.04 -0.39
N ILE A 48 -5.35 -8.48 -1.55
CA ILE A 48 -5.63 -9.13 -2.84
C ILE A 48 -4.90 -10.46 -2.94
N PHE A 49 -3.66 -10.52 -2.47
CA PHE A 49 -2.85 -11.74 -2.54
C PHE A 49 -2.97 -12.59 -1.28
N ASP A 50 -3.91 -12.29 -0.40
CA ASP A 50 -4.18 -13.04 0.82
C ASP A 50 -2.94 -13.13 1.73
N GLN A 51 -2.18 -12.06 1.79
CA GLN A 51 -1.00 -11.94 2.65
C GLN A 51 -1.40 -11.19 3.92
N GLN A 52 -2.12 -11.86 4.81
CA GLN A 52 -2.76 -11.23 5.96
C GLN A 52 -1.77 -10.64 6.94
N ASP A 53 -0.64 -11.31 7.17
CA ASP A 53 0.40 -10.81 8.07
C ASP A 53 0.99 -9.50 7.57
N GLU A 54 1.24 -9.41 6.27
CA GLU A 54 1.76 -8.19 5.67
C GLU A 54 0.73 -7.07 5.70
N ALA A 55 -0.53 -7.39 5.41
CA ALA A 55 -1.60 -6.40 5.49
C ALA A 55 -1.70 -5.83 6.90
N ALA A 56 -1.63 -6.68 7.92
CA ALA A 56 -1.69 -6.24 9.31
C ALA A 56 -0.49 -5.36 9.68
N SER A 57 0.70 -5.72 9.20
CA SER A 57 1.91 -4.93 9.47
C SER A 57 1.83 -3.54 8.84
N TYR A 58 1.39 -3.45 7.60
CA TYR A 58 1.23 -2.15 6.93
C TYR A 58 0.16 -1.33 7.62
N ALA A 59 -0.95 -1.95 8.03
CA ALA A 59 -2.03 -1.25 8.72
C ALA A 59 -1.57 -0.70 10.07
N LEU A 60 -0.77 -1.46 10.80
CA LEU A 60 -0.23 -1.02 12.08
C LEU A 60 0.70 0.19 11.91
N LEU A 61 1.56 0.16 10.90
CA LEU A 61 2.42 1.30 10.60
C LEU A 61 1.60 2.54 10.22
N LEU A 62 0.57 2.33 9.40
CA LEU A 62 -0.32 3.42 9.00
C LEU A 62 -0.98 4.07 10.21
N LYS A 63 -1.47 3.26 11.15
CA LYS A 63 -2.09 3.74 12.38
C LYS A 63 -1.09 4.50 13.25
N ASN A 64 0.11 3.95 13.42
CA ASN A 64 1.07 4.48 14.40
C ASN A 64 1.78 5.71 13.89
N ILE A 65 2.05 5.79 12.58
CA ILE A 65 2.85 6.88 12.02
C ILE A 65 1.95 7.96 11.40
N PHE A 66 0.84 7.55 10.79
CA PHE A 66 -0.03 8.47 10.04
C PHE A 66 -1.49 8.38 10.52
N PRO A 67 -1.76 8.53 11.83
CA PRO A 67 -3.12 8.32 12.35
C PRO A 67 -4.14 9.34 11.84
N ALA A 68 -3.70 10.53 11.43
CA ALA A 68 -4.60 11.58 10.94
C ALA A 68 -4.72 11.61 9.42
N SER A 69 -4.13 10.65 8.73
CA SER A 69 -4.12 10.64 7.27
C SER A 69 -5.48 10.21 6.70
N ALA A 70 -5.75 10.68 5.48
CA ALA A 70 -6.91 10.21 4.74
C ALA A 70 -6.83 8.71 4.47
N GLU A 71 -5.62 8.21 4.29
CA GLU A 71 -5.37 6.78 4.04
C GLU A 71 -5.77 5.93 5.23
N TYR A 72 -5.42 6.38 6.44
CA TYR A 72 -5.83 5.62 7.63
C TYR A 72 -7.34 5.64 7.79
N LYS A 73 -7.98 6.77 7.52
CA LYS A 73 -9.44 6.84 7.54
C LYS A 73 -10.05 5.88 6.52
N ALA A 74 -9.48 5.82 5.32
CA ALA A 74 -9.95 4.88 4.29
C ALA A 74 -9.78 3.44 4.76
N TYR A 75 -8.68 3.13 5.41
CA TYR A 75 -8.46 1.81 5.98
C TYR A 75 -9.54 1.46 7.00
N LEU A 76 -9.82 2.37 7.93
CA LEU A 76 -10.85 2.13 8.95
C LEU A 76 -12.22 1.91 8.30
N ASP A 77 -12.56 2.69 7.29
CA ASP A 77 -13.82 2.55 6.58
C ASP A 77 -13.90 1.20 5.88
N SER A 78 -12.79 0.72 5.34
CA SER A 78 -12.74 -0.56 4.63
C SER A 78 -12.84 -1.76 5.55
N ALA A 79 -12.55 -1.59 6.84
CA ALA A 79 -12.52 -2.67 7.81
C ALA A 79 -13.88 -2.93 8.47
N ARG A 80 -14.88 -2.19 8.09
CA ARG A 80 -16.24 -2.36 8.64
C ARG A 80 -16.93 -3.58 8.08
#